data_6e8c608c317e6467d6e20db8e04383f2
#
_entry.id   6e8c608c317e6467d6e20db8e04383f2
#
_cell.length_a   1.000
_cell.length_b   1.000
_cell.length_c   1.000
_cell.angle_alpha   90.00
_cell.angle_beta   90.00
_cell.angle_gamma   90.00
#
_symmetry.space_group_name_H-M   'P 1'
#
loop_
_entity.id
_entity.type
_entity.pdbx_description
1 polymer ?
#
loop_
_entity_poly.entity_id
_entity_poly.type
_entity_poly.pdbx_seq_one_letter_code
_entity_poly.pdbx_strand_id
1 'polypeptide(L)'
;MILKETTKEIQKIVKTTPDGIWGPDTAKAVLKALGGNTDKVKNTNPRIALDIGHANHTGAFGNGLDEHEVCAKLSGLLRHSLEAIIPGCTVEVFDFPELNNTDDFVATARAVNDGSFDISVSLHCDSAETSTAKGAHVIYYKSEAKRLAIEIADQICDLLPGRANTIDKRNLYVLREVNCPGVLVENGFLSNLQDAEFLKSNLRVLAEHIAQGIKNYFNKD
;
A
#
# COMPACT_ATOMS: atom_id res chain seq x y z
N MET A 1 -18.67 -29.61 5.93
CA MET A 1 -19.99 -29.00 5.73
C MET A 1 -20.53 -28.38 7.03
N ILE A 2 -20.52 -29.09 8.16
CA ILE A 2 -21.02 -28.61 9.47
C ILE A 2 -20.31 -27.32 9.96
N LEU A 3 -18.98 -27.26 9.89
CA LEU A 3 -18.21 -26.08 10.33
C LEU A 3 -18.56 -24.79 9.57
N LYS A 4 -18.83 -24.89 8.27
CA LYS A 4 -19.18 -23.73 7.44
C LYS A 4 -20.54 -23.16 7.81
N GLU A 5 -21.54 -23.99 8.05
CA GLU A 5 -22.88 -23.55 8.47
C GLU A 5 -22.85 -22.96 9.88
N THR A 6 -22.12 -23.59 10.81
CA THR A 6 -21.94 -23.04 12.18
C THR A 6 -21.25 -21.68 12.14
N THR A 7 -20.25 -21.51 11.29
CA THR A 7 -19.58 -20.20 11.11
C THR A 7 -20.54 -19.13 10.61
N LYS A 8 -21.38 -19.45 9.62
CA LYS A 8 -22.39 -18.51 9.11
C LYS A 8 -23.40 -18.08 10.19
N GLU A 9 -23.85 -19.01 11.04
CA GLU A 9 -24.75 -18.67 12.14
C GLU A 9 -24.06 -17.73 13.17
N ILE A 10 -22.82 -17.99 13.52
CA ILE A 10 -22.04 -17.09 14.37
C ILE A 10 -21.90 -15.72 13.73
N GLN A 11 -21.56 -15.66 12.46
CA GLN A 11 -21.41 -14.40 11.70
C GLN A 11 -22.71 -13.57 11.70
N LYS A 12 -23.88 -14.21 11.55
CA LYS A 12 -25.17 -13.53 11.67
C LYS A 12 -25.40 -12.96 13.07
N ILE A 13 -25.06 -13.73 14.13
CA ILE A 13 -25.20 -13.29 15.52
C ILE A 13 -24.32 -12.06 15.80
N VAL A 14 -23.06 -12.07 15.35
CA VAL A 14 -22.12 -10.97 15.57
C VAL A 14 -22.17 -9.88 14.50
N LYS A 15 -23.13 -9.96 13.57
CA LYS A 15 -23.40 -8.97 12.51
C LYS A 15 -22.23 -8.75 11.54
N THR A 16 -21.57 -9.82 11.14
CA THR A 16 -20.60 -9.81 10.04
C THR A 16 -21.17 -10.49 8.79
N THR A 17 -20.45 -10.43 7.66
CA THR A 17 -20.85 -11.08 6.41
C THR A 17 -20.94 -12.60 6.60
N PRO A 18 -22.09 -13.25 6.37
CA PRO A 18 -22.28 -14.67 6.63
C PRO A 18 -21.78 -15.55 5.46
N ASP A 19 -20.49 -15.46 5.14
CA ASP A 19 -19.83 -16.22 4.07
C ASP A 19 -19.44 -17.65 4.49
N GLY A 20 -19.45 -17.94 5.78
CA GLY A 20 -19.07 -19.22 6.36
C GLY A 20 -17.55 -19.41 6.43
N ILE A 21 -16.79 -18.33 6.32
CA ILE A 21 -15.34 -18.31 6.48
C ILE A 21 -15.00 -17.77 7.87
N TRP A 22 -14.30 -18.56 8.68
CA TRP A 22 -13.80 -18.07 9.97
C TRP A 22 -12.50 -17.27 9.72
N GLY A 23 -12.65 -15.98 9.47
CA GLY A 23 -11.55 -15.06 9.25
C GLY A 23 -11.36 -14.07 10.42
N PRO A 24 -10.38 -13.16 10.30
CA PRO A 24 -10.10 -12.13 11.32
C PRO A 24 -11.32 -11.27 11.67
N ASP A 25 -12.14 -10.91 10.70
CA ASP A 25 -13.33 -10.08 10.94
C ASP A 25 -14.37 -10.81 11.79
N THR A 26 -14.61 -12.09 11.51
CA THR A 26 -15.48 -12.93 12.34
C THR A 26 -14.87 -13.06 13.74
N ALA A 27 -13.58 -13.31 13.88
CA ALA A 27 -12.90 -13.43 15.16
C ALA A 27 -12.93 -12.11 15.95
N LYS A 28 -12.68 -10.96 15.30
CA LYS A 28 -12.79 -9.63 15.93
C LYS A 28 -14.20 -9.35 16.41
N ALA A 29 -15.21 -9.63 15.58
CA ALA A 29 -16.61 -9.40 15.93
C ALA A 29 -17.06 -10.30 17.10
N VAL A 30 -16.64 -11.56 17.13
CA VAL A 30 -16.89 -12.48 18.25
C VAL A 30 -16.19 -11.97 19.52
N LEU A 31 -14.92 -11.62 19.46
CA LEU A 31 -14.21 -11.07 20.62
C LEU A 31 -14.87 -9.80 21.15
N LYS A 32 -15.28 -8.88 20.25
CA LYS A 32 -15.99 -7.65 20.64
C LYS A 32 -17.32 -7.98 21.34
N ALA A 33 -18.08 -8.94 20.82
CA ALA A 33 -19.34 -9.36 21.42
C ALA A 33 -19.14 -9.99 22.84
N LEU A 34 -17.98 -10.59 23.07
CA LEU A 34 -17.59 -11.17 24.36
C LEU A 34 -16.86 -10.17 25.30
N GLY A 35 -16.73 -8.89 24.92
CA GLY A 35 -16.01 -7.87 25.69
C GLY A 35 -14.50 -8.06 25.69
N GLY A 36 -13.95 -8.84 24.75
CA GLY A 36 -12.53 -9.09 24.60
C GLY A 36 -11.78 -8.03 23.82
N ASN A 37 -10.45 -8.03 23.94
CA ASN A 37 -9.57 -7.17 23.18
C ASN A 37 -9.42 -7.69 21.74
N THR A 38 -9.90 -6.90 20.76
CA THR A 38 -9.86 -7.22 19.34
C THR A 38 -8.50 -6.95 18.67
N ASP A 39 -7.60 -6.21 19.34
CA ASP A 39 -6.29 -5.83 18.78
C ASP A 39 -5.34 -7.03 18.65
N LYS A 40 -5.68 -8.15 19.33
CA LYS A 40 -4.92 -9.41 19.25
C LYS A 40 -5.29 -10.32 18.09
N VAL A 41 -6.33 -9.97 17.32
CA VAL A 41 -6.72 -10.76 16.14
C VAL A 41 -5.90 -10.29 14.96
N LYS A 42 -4.85 -11.03 14.62
CA LYS A 42 -4.04 -10.76 13.44
C LYS A 42 -4.83 -11.10 12.16
N ASN A 43 -4.76 -10.23 11.17
CA ASN A 43 -5.25 -10.56 9.85
C ASN A 43 -4.24 -11.52 9.19
N THR A 44 -4.62 -12.80 9.09
CA THR A 44 -3.76 -13.84 8.49
C THR A 44 -3.81 -13.84 6.96
N ASN A 45 -4.82 -13.18 6.37
CA ASN A 45 -5.02 -13.10 4.92
C ASN A 45 -5.30 -11.65 4.52
N PRO A 46 -4.32 -10.75 4.62
CA PRO A 46 -4.55 -9.34 4.36
C PRO A 46 -4.88 -9.07 2.89
N ARG A 47 -5.78 -8.12 2.68
CA ARG A 47 -6.11 -7.56 1.37
C ARG A 47 -5.38 -6.24 1.19
N ILE A 48 -4.54 -6.17 0.16
CA ILE A 48 -3.66 -5.05 -0.11
C ILE A 48 -4.04 -4.43 -1.45
N ALA A 49 -4.34 -3.14 -1.45
CA ALA A 49 -4.51 -2.34 -2.66
C ALA A 49 -3.16 -1.71 -3.03
N LEU A 50 -2.71 -1.92 -4.24
CA LEU A 50 -1.61 -1.18 -4.85
C LEU A 50 -2.20 -0.23 -5.89
N ASP A 51 -1.82 1.02 -5.84
CA ASP A 51 -2.19 2.06 -6.80
C ASP A 51 -0.96 2.50 -7.58
N ILE A 52 -1.07 2.54 -8.90
CA ILE A 52 -0.03 3.07 -9.78
C ILE A 52 -0.30 4.56 -9.94
N GLY A 53 0.59 5.37 -9.39
CA GLY A 53 0.47 6.83 -9.45
C GLY A 53 0.49 7.35 -10.88
N HIS A 54 -0.32 8.37 -11.09
CA HIS A 54 -0.53 9.07 -12.36
C HIS A 54 -1.15 8.23 -13.49
N ALA A 55 -2.10 8.83 -14.16
CA ALA A 55 -2.56 8.35 -15.46
C ALA A 55 -1.41 8.44 -16.48
N ASN A 56 -1.53 7.71 -17.57
CA ASN A 56 -0.51 7.56 -18.59
C ASN A 56 0.14 8.90 -19.01
N HIS A 57 1.46 9.00 -18.86
CA HIS A 57 2.29 10.18 -19.21
C HIS A 57 1.91 11.51 -18.55
N THR A 58 1.22 11.48 -17.40
CA THR A 58 0.86 12.70 -16.63
C THR A 58 1.74 12.93 -15.42
N GLY A 59 2.57 11.95 -15.06
CA GLY A 59 3.55 12.02 -13.97
C GLY A 59 4.86 12.70 -14.35
N ALA A 60 5.86 12.53 -13.50
CA ALA A 60 7.19 13.05 -13.74
C ALA A 60 7.92 12.28 -14.87
N PHE A 61 8.79 13.00 -15.59
CA PHE A 61 9.72 12.42 -16.55
C PHE A 61 11.13 12.94 -16.25
N GLY A 62 12.10 12.03 -16.16
CA GLY A 62 13.48 12.40 -15.88
C GLY A 62 14.46 11.28 -16.13
N ASN A 63 15.67 11.63 -16.61
CA ASN A 63 16.76 10.69 -16.91
C ASN A 63 16.34 9.47 -17.75
N GLY A 64 15.36 9.68 -18.68
CA GLY A 64 14.85 8.62 -19.55
C GLY A 64 13.88 7.66 -18.89
N LEU A 65 13.31 8.03 -17.75
CA LEU A 65 12.25 7.30 -17.03
C LEU A 65 10.96 8.10 -17.05
N ASP A 66 9.84 7.40 -17.22
CA ASP A 66 8.47 7.88 -17.04
C ASP A 66 7.94 7.31 -15.72
N GLU A 67 7.33 8.15 -14.89
CA GLU A 67 6.88 7.78 -13.55
C GLU A 67 5.85 6.66 -13.59
N HIS A 68 4.81 6.77 -14.42
CA HIS A 68 3.79 5.76 -14.55
C HIS A 68 4.38 4.41 -14.96
N GLU A 69 5.29 4.39 -15.95
CA GLU A 69 5.95 3.15 -16.38
C GLU A 69 6.81 2.50 -15.29
N VAL A 70 7.53 3.32 -14.50
CA VAL A 70 8.33 2.82 -13.36
C VAL A 70 7.43 2.21 -12.31
N CYS A 71 6.36 2.92 -11.92
CA CYS A 71 5.40 2.47 -10.91
C CYS A 71 4.62 1.23 -11.37
N ALA A 72 4.26 1.13 -12.65
CA ALA A 72 3.62 -0.05 -13.22
C ALA A 72 4.52 -1.30 -13.15
N LYS A 73 5.80 -1.17 -13.48
CA LYS A 73 6.78 -2.27 -13.34
C LYS A 73 7.00 -2.64 -11.87
N LEU A 74 7.11 -1.63 -10.99
CA LEU A 74 7.30 -1.84 -9.56
C LEU A 74 6.09 -2.55 -8.93
N SER A 75 4.86 -2.17 -9.29
CA SER A 75 3.63 -2.77 -8.74
C SER A 75 3.54 -4.27 -9.02
N GLY A 76 3.91 -4.71 -10.23
CA GLY A 76 3.96 -6.13 -10.59
C GLY A 76 4.99 -6.91 -9.79
N LEU A 77 6.18 -6.35 -9.58
CA LEU A 77 7.24 -6.95 -8.76
C LEU A 77 6.84 -6.97 -7.28
N LEU A 78 6.23 -5.89 -6.78
CA LEU A 78 5.77 -5.78 -5.40
C LEU A 78 4.65 -6.77 -5.10
N ARG A 79 3.66 -6.90 -5.98
CA ARG A 79 2.63 -7.93 -5.87
C ARG A 79 3.23 -9.31 -5.72
N HIS A 80 4.15 -9.68 -6.61
CA HIS A 80 4.82 -10.99 -6.55
C HIS A 80 5.58 -11.19 -5.23
N SER A 81 6.30 -10.16 -4.76
CA SER A 81 7.04 -10.22 -3.50
C SER A 81 6.10 -10.36 -2.29
N LEU A 82 4.98 -9.63 -2.26
CA LEU A 82 3.98 -9.72 -1.19
C LEU A 82 3.35 -11.12 -1.13
N GLU A 83 2.91 -11.65 -2.26
CA GLU A 83 2.33 -13.00 -2.35
C GLU A 83 3.31 -14.09 -1.91
N ALA A 84 4.62 -13.88 -2.13
CA ALA A 84 5.67 -14.81 -1.71
C ALA A 84 5.95 -14.80 -0.21
N ILE A 85 5.89 -13.62 0.45
CA ILE A 85 6.33 -13.48 1.86
C ILE A 85 5.20 -13.33 2.87
N ILE A 86 3.96 -13.06 2.41
CA ILE A 86 2.75 -12.96 3.25
C ILE A 86 1.76 -14.02 2.78
N PRO A 87 1.83 -15.25 3.34
CA PRO A 87 0.95 -16.34 2.89
C PRO A 87 -0.53 -15.98 3.04
N GLY A 88 -1.29 -16.21 1.97
CA GLY A 88 -2.73 -15.96 1.94
C GLY A 88 -3.12 -14.50 1.72
N CYS A 89 -2.19 -13.56 1.53
CA CYS A 89 -2.57 -12.21 1.15
C CYS A 89 -3.21 -12.17 -0.25
N THR A 90 -4.07 -11.19 -0.44
CA THR A 90 -4.62 -10.86 -1.76
C THR A 90 -4.13 -9.47 -2.13
N VAL A 91 -3.55 -9.32 -3.31
CA VAL A 91 -3.04 -8.05 -3.81
C VAL A 91 -3.80 -7.67 -5.08
N GLU A 92 -4.48 -6.54 -5.05
CA GLU A 92 -5.12 -5.95 -6.24
C GLU A 92 -4.35 -4.70 -6.66
N VAL A 93 -4.12 -4.56 -7.96
CA VAL A 93 -3.42 -3.42 -8.56
C VAL A 93 -4.44 -2.58 -9.30
N PHE A 94 -4.48 -1.30 -8.99
CA PHE A 94 -5.33 -0.31 -9.63
C PHE A 94 -4.48 0.58 -10.53
N ASP A 95 -4.92 0.72 -11.78
CA ASP A 95 -4.29 1.52 -12.82
C ASP A 95 -5.40 2.07 -13.73
N PHE A 96 -5.45 3.37 -13.91
CA PHE A 96 -6.46 4.05 -14.72
C PHE A 96 -5.80 4.94 -15.79
N PRO A 97 -4.97 4.36 -16.68
CA PRO A 97 -4.12 5.12 -17.60
C PRO A 97 -4.90 5.98 -18.60
N GLU A 98 -6.17 5.69 -18.84
CA GLU A 98 -7.04 6.42 -19.76
C GLU A 98 -7.59 7.73 -19.18
N LEU A 99 -7.48 7.91 -17.85
CA LEU A 99 -8.06 9.05 -17.15
C LEU A 99 -7.08 10.24 -17.09
N ASN A 100 -7.59 11.43 -16.79
CA ASN A 100 -6.74 12.53 -16.33
C ASN A 100 -6.41 12.35 -14.84
N ASN A 101 -5.39 13.03 -14.33
CA ASN A 101 -4.93 12.89 -12.97
C ASN A 101 -6.03 13.07 -11.89
N THR A 102 -6.98 13.97 -12.10
CA THR A 102 -8.05 14.20 -11.12
C THR A 102 -9.01 13.04 -11.07
N ASP A 103 -9.42 12.54 -12.24
CA ASP A 103 -10.37 11.42 -12.35
C ASP A 103 -9.70 10.11 -11.92
N ASP A 104 -8.39 9.95 -12.17
CA ASP A 104 -7.57 8.85 -11.71
C ASP A 104 -7.58 8.74 -10.17
N PHE A 105 -7.28 9.81 -9.45
CA PHE A 105 -7.32 9.83 -7.98
C PHE A 105 -8.71 9.47 -7.41
N VAL A 106 -9.78 9.94 -8.08
CA VAL A 106 -11.16 9.63 -7.70
C VAL A 106 -11.48 8.16 -7.95
N ALA A 107 -11.09 7.64 -9.12
CA ALA A 107 -11.31 6.24 -9.48
C ALA A 107 -10.57 5.29 -8.53
N THR A 108 -9.30 5.57 -8.25
CA THR A 108 -8.49 4.82 -7.28
C THR A 108 -9.12 4.80 -5.89
N ALA A 109 -9.45 5.96 -5.32
CA ALA A 109 -10.04 6.03 -3.99
C ALA A 109 -11.38 5.26 -3.92
N ARG A 110 -12.21 5.34 -4.96
CA ARG A 110 -13.46 4.59 -5.07
C ARG A 110 -13.20 3.08 -5.13
N ALA A 111 -12.32 2.63 -6.02
CA ALA A 111 -12.02 1.21 -6.18
C ALA A 111 -11.45 0.59 -4.89
N VAL A 112 -10.56 1.29 -4.19
CA VAL A 112 -10.04 0.88 -2.89
C VAL A 112 -11.17 0.77 -1.86
N ASN A 113 -12.08 1.73 -1.80
CA ASN A 113 -13.18 1.73 -0.83
C ASN A 113 -14.21 0.63 -1.11
N ASP A 114 -14.51 0.37 -2.39
CA ASP A 114 -15.43 -0.70 -2.80
C ASP A 114 -14.85 -2.10 -2.54
N GLY A 115 -13.50 -2.22 -2.57
CA GLY A 115 -12.81 -3.50 -2.41
C GLY A 115 -12.60 -3.96 -0.96
N SER A 116 -12.81 -3.13 0.06
CA SER A 116 -12.62 -3.45 1.49
C SER A 116 -11.20 -3.98 1.79
N PHE A 117 -10.18 -3.21 1.48
CA PHE A 117 -8.77 -3.53 1.73
C PHE A 117 -8.34 -3.22 3.17
N ASP A 118 -7.35 -3.95 3.67
CA ASP A 118 -6.74 -3.71 4.98
C ASP A 118 -5.75 -2.53 4.94
N ILE A 119 -5.08 -2.34 3.80
CA ILE A 119 -4.19 -1.19 3.52
C ILE A 119 -4.25 -0.81 2.05
N SER A 120 -3.87 0.44 1.75
CA SER A 120 -3.57 0.90 0.39
C SER A 120 -2.17 1.50 0.30
N VAL A 121 -1.47 1.23 -0.81
CA VAL A 121 -0.14 1.76 -1.10
C VAL A 121 -0.15 2.34 -2.51
N SER A 122 -0.03 3.65 -2.60
CA SER A 122 0.11 4.38 -3.86
C SER A 122 1.59 4.51 -4.20
N LEU A 123 1.99 4.11 -5.40
CA LEU A 123 3.38 4.11 -5.86
C LEU A 123 3.63 5.32 -6.74
N HIS A 124 4.63 6.12 -6.38
CA HIS A 124 5.04 7.34 -7.06
C HIS A 124 6.55 7.45 -7.18
N CYS A 125 7.01 8.38 -7.99
CA CYS A 125 8.40 8.84 -8.05
C CYS A 125 8.42 10.36 -8.03
N ASP A 126 9.21 10.92 -7.15
CA ASP A 126 9.34 12.38 -6.98
C ASP A 126 10.13 13.02 -8.15
N SER A 127 9.97 14.31 -8.32
CA SER A 127 10.77 15.13 -9.23
C SER A 127 10.93 16.54 -8.67
N ALA A 128 12.04 17.17 -9.00
CA ALA A 128 12.34 18.55 -8.62
C ALA A 128 13.01 19.31 -9.76
N GLU A 129 12.91 20.63 -9.74
CA GLU A 129 13.64 21.50 -10.69
C GLU A 129 15.16 21.31 -10.60
N THR A 130 15.64 20.97 -9.42
CA THR A 130 17.08 20.72 -9.20
C THR A 130 17.37 19.23 -9.23
N SER A 131 18.49 18.85 -9.88
CA SER A 131 18.97 17.47 -9.91
C SER A 131 19.62 17.02 -8.60
N THR A 132 19.69 17.89 -7.59
CA THR A 132 20.31 17.58 -6.28
C THR A 132 19.33 16.97 -5.29
N ALA A 133 18.03 17.20 -5.47
CA ALA A 133 16.99 16.54 -4.66
C ALA A 133 17.01 15.04 -4.95
N LYS A 134 17.02 14.22 -3.89
CA LYS A 134 17.10 12.76 -4.00
C LYS A 134 16.57 12.03 -2.77
N GLY A 135 16.39 10.73 -2.90
CA GLY A 135 16.06 9.82 -1.81
C GLY A 135 14.57 9.49 -1.74
N ALA A 136 14.27 8.29 -1.24
CA ALA A 136 12.90 7.83 -1.03
C ALA A 136 12.30 8.42 0.26
N HIS A 137 10.97 8.50 0.29
CA HIS A 137 10.21 8.80 1.50
C HIS A 137 8.77 8.30 1.40
N VAL A 138 8.05 8.25 2.53
CA VAL A 138 6.69 7.75 2.56
C VAL A 138 5.76 8.80 3.15
N ILE A 139 4.65 9.05 2.45
CA ILE A 139 3.65 10.05 2.82
C ILE A 139 2.43 9.32 3.41
N TYR A 140 1.89 9.86 4.50
CA TYR A 140 0.64 9.42 5.10
C TYR A 140 -0.25 10.62 5.44
N TYR A 141 -1.55 10.38 5.66
CA TYR A 141 -2.47 11.42 6.13
C TYR A 141 -3.14 11.04 7.45
N LYS A 142 -3.79 9.89 7.50
CA LYS A 142 -4.50 9.41 8.68
C LYS A 142 -3.53 8.85 9.72
N SER A 143 -3.82 9.06 11.00
CA SER A 143 -2.93 8.63 12.09
C SER A 143 -2.70 7.11 12.12
N GLU A 144 -3.71 6.32 11.75
CA GLU A 144 -3.62 4.87 11.67
C GLU A 144 -2.66 4.37 10.58
N ALA A 145 -2.40 5.18 9.54
CA ALA A 145 -1.44 4.85 8.49
C ALA A 145 0.02 5.17 8.88
N LYS A 146 0.26 5.94 9.96
CA LYS A 146 1.60 6.37 10.35
C LYS A 146 2.56 5.19 10.56
N ARG A 147 2.08 4.11 11.21
CA ARG A 147 2.92 2.93 11.44
C ARG A 147 3.29 2.23 10.13
N LEU A 148 2.34 2.11 9.18
CA LEU A 148 2.63 1.56 7.86
C LEU A 148 3.70 2.38 7.14
N ALA A 149 3.60 3.72 7.20
CA ALA A 149 4.60 4.61 6.62
C ALA A 149 6.00 4.40 7.22
N ILE A 150 6.10 4.27 8.55
CA ILE A 150 7.38 3.99 9.24
C ILE A 150 7.97 2.65 8.78
N GLU A 151 7.17 1.57 8.81
CA GLU A 151 7.68 0.23 8.49
C GLU A 151 8.17 0.13 7.03
N ILE A 152 7.54 0.85 6.09
CA ILE A 152 8.02 0.90 4.70
C ILE A 152 9.26 1.79 4.60
N ALA A 153 9.24 3.00 5.19
CA ALA A 153 10.35 3.93 5.13
C ALA A 153 11.65 3.34 5.71
N ASP A 154 11.56 2.61 6.82
CA ASP A 154 12.69 1.92 7.46
C ASP A 154 13.35 0.88 6.54
N GLN A 155 12.64 0.39 5.52
CA GLN A 155 13.18 -0.58 4.57
C GLN A 155 13.79 0.07 3.32
N ILE A 156 13.26 1.20 2.86
CA ILE A 156 13.63 1.74 1.54
C ILE A 156 14.53 2.98 1.60
N CYS A 157 14.51 3.75 2.69
CA CYS A 157 15.25 5.02 2.72
C CYS A 157 16.76 4.85 2.84
N ASP A 158 17.23 3.69 3.28
CA ASP A 158 18.67 3.35 3.24
C ASP A 158 19.12 2.92 1.83
N LEU A 159 18.19 2.39 1.01
CA LEU A 159 18.48 2.07 -0.40
C LEU A 159 18.59 3.33 -1.27
N LEU A 160 17.74 4.30 -0.99
CA LEU A 160 17.62 5.59 -1.68
C LEU A 160 17.72 6.73 -0.66
N PRO A 161 18.94 6.99 -0.14
CA PRO A 161 19.13 8.00 0.89
C PRO A 161 19.15 9.42 0.32
N GLY A 162 18.80 10.40 1.16
CA GLY A 162 18.93 11.81 0.79
C GLY A 162 17.84 12.72 1.34
N ARG A 163 16.72 12.15 1.82
CA ARG A 163 15.67 12.91 2.50
C ARG A 163 16.02 13.11 3.97
N ALA A 164 15.80 14.33 4.47
CA ALA A 164 15.94 14.64 5.90
C ALA A 164 14.83 13.98 6.73
N ASN A 165 13.62 13.93 6.16
CA ASN A 165 12.47 13.22 6.75
C ASN A 165 12.13 12.02 5.87
N THR A 166 12.13 10.84 6.45
CA THR A 166 11.76 9.59 5.76
C THR A 166 10.26 9.35 5.70
N ILE A 167 9.48 10.03 6.57
CA ILE A 167 8.02 10.05 6.52
C ILE A 167 7.51 11.50 6.59
N ASP A 168 6.45 11.80 5.82
CA ASP A 168 5.79 13.10 5.81
C ASP A 168 4.27 12.93 6.02
N LYS A 169 3.64 13.89 6.73
CA LYS A 169 2.18 13.95 6.83
C LYS A 169 1.64 14.99 5.85
N ARG A 170 0.91 14.54 4.81
CA ARG A 170 0.32 15.43 3.79
C ARG A 170 -1.14 15.08 3.52
N ASN A 171 -1.94 16.12 3.23
CA ASN A 171 -3.35 15.99 2.85
C ASN A 171 -3.47 15.72 1.33
N LEU A 172 -3.18 14.49 0.91
CA LEU A 172 -3.34 14.06 -0.47
C LEU A 172 -4.68 13.33 -0.64
N TYR A 173 -5.31 13.47 -1.82
CA TYR A 173 -6.64 12.92 -2.08
C TYR A 173 -6.70 11.41 -1.85
N VAL A 174 -5.81 10.65 -2.46
CA VAL A 174 -5.73 9.18 -2.37
C VAL A 174 -5.44 8.66 -0.95
N LEU A 175 -4.92 9.51 -0.05
CA LEU A 175 -4.68 9.16 1.36
C LEU A 175 -5.83 9.59 2.27
N ARG A 176 -6.53 10.67 1.92
CA ARG A 176 -7.63 11.22 2.70
C ARG A 176 -8.92 10.44 2.48
N GLU A 177 -9.22 10.08 1.22
CA GLU A 177 -10.51 9.54 0.82
C GLU A 177 -10.61 8.01 0.93
N VAL A 178 -9.49 7.29 1.05
CA VAL A 178 -9.53 5.82 1.26
C VAL A 178 -9.97 5.48 2.69
N ASN A 179 -10.75 4.41 2.86
CA ASN A 179 -11.29 3.99 4.15
C ASN A 179 -10.33 3.12 4.99
N CYS A 180 -9.26 2.62 4.39
CA CYS A 180 -8.21 1.87 5.09
C CYS A 180 -6.98 2.75 5.38
N PRO A 181 -6.03 2.30 6.22
CA PRO A 181 -4.70 2.91 6.33
C PRO A 181 -4.03 2.99 4.96
N GLY A 182 -3.82 4.22 4.46
CA GLY A 182 -3.24 4.48 3.14
C GLY A 182 -1.93 5.24 3.22
N VAL A 183 -0.95 4.85 2.42
CA VAL A 183 0.34 5.53 2.26
C VAL A 183 0.64 5.76 0.79
N LEU A 184 1.45 6.79 0.51
CA LEU A 184 2.03 7.05 -0.79
C LEU A 184 3.56 6.93 -0.65
N VAL A 185 4.17 6.13 -1.49
CA VAL A 185 5.60 5.86 -1.49
C VAL A 185 6.24 6.62 -2.65
N GLU A 186 7.09 7.58 -2.32
CA GLU A 186 7.96 8.26 -3.28
C GLU A 186 9.26 7.45 -3.40
N ASN A 187 9.40 6.76 -4.51
CA ASN A 187 10.46 5.78 -4.76
C ASN A 187 11.78 6.40 -5.25
N GLY A 188 12.06 7.64 -4.87
CA GLY A 188 13.21 8.42 -5.31
C GLY A 188 12.87 9.42 -6.40
N PHE A 189 13.84 10.26 -6.77
CA PHE A 189 13.66 11.38 -7.70
C PHE A 189 14.07 11.01 -9.12
N LEU A 190 13.14 11.07 -10.09
CA LEU A 190 13.48 10.87 -11.51
C LEU A 190 14.39 11.96 -12.05
N SER A 191 14.36 13.18 -11.47
CA SER A 191 15.27 14.28 -11.80
C SER A 191 16.71 14.07 -11.30
N ASN A 192 16.93 13.13 -10.37
CA ASN A 192 18.25 12.81 -9.82
C ASN A 192 18.87 11.60 -10.53
N LEU A 193 20.09 11.75 -11.04
CA LEU A 193 20.75 10.68 -11.79
C LEU A 193 21.00 9.41 -10.95
N GLN A 194 21.39 9.55 -9.68
CA GLN A 194 21.68 8.39 -8.82
C GLN A 194 20.41 7.58 -8.54
N ASP A 195 19.30 8.26 -8.19
CA ASP A 195 18.02 7.62 -7.95
C ASP A 195 17.49 6.96 -9.24
N ALA A 196 17.56 7.66 -10.38
CA ALA A 196 17.14 7.12 -11.67
C ALA A 196 17.92 5.87 -12.08
N GLU A 197 19.26 5.85 -11.92
CA GLU A 197 20.08 4.67 -12.20
C GLU A 197 19.77 3.51 -11.24
N PHE A 198 19.49 3.80 -9.96
CA PHE A 198 19.00 2.80 -9.02
C PHE A 198 17.69 2.20 -9.48
N LEU A 199 16.70 3.03 -9.85
CA LEU A 199 15.39 2.58 -10.31
C LEU A 199 15.48 1.73 -11.59
N LYS A 200 16.35 2.10 -12.54
CA LYS A 200 16.59 1.29 -13.76
C LYS A 200 17.08 -0.11 -13.47
N SER A 201 17.90 -0.27 -12.43
CA SER A 201 18.67 -1.50 -12.21
C SER A 201 18.15 -2.35 -11.04
N ASN A 202 17.39 -1.78 -10.09
CA ASN A 202 17.11 -2.39 -8.78
C ASN A 202 15.63 -2.41 -8.39
N LEU A 203 14.68 -2.29 -9.34
CA LEU A 203 13.24 -2.29 -9.01
C LEU A 203 12.81 -3.53 -8.24
N ARG A 204 13.41 -4.70 -8.51
CA ARG A 204 13.12 -5.93 -7.76
C ARG A 204 13.53 -5.81 -6.29
N VAL A 205 14.73 -5.30 -6.03
CA VAL A 205 15.24 -5.09 -4.66
C VAL A 205 14.33 -4.11 -3.91
N LEU A 206 13.94 -3.01 -4.57
CA LEU A 206 13.02 -2.03 -4.00
C LEU A 206 11.66 -2.67 -3.66
N ALA A 207 11.09 -3.47 -4.57
CA ALA A 207 9.83 -4.18 -4.34
C ALA A 207 9.92 -5.15 -3.14
N GLU A 208 11.02 -5.91 -3.02
CA GLU A 208 11.25 -6.83 -1.91
C GLU A 208 11.33 -6.10 -0.57
N HIS A 209 11.96 -4.93 -0.53
CA HIS A 209 12.07 -4.09 0.66
C HIS A 209 10.72 -3.44 1.03
N ILE A 210 9.95 -2.90 0.08
CA ILE A 210 8.60 -2.41 0.34
C ILE A 210 7.73 -3.54 0.90
N ALA A 211 7.78 -4.73 0.28
CA ALA A 211 7.03 -5.90 0.73
C ALA A 211 7.42 -6.30 2.17
N GLN A 212 8.71 -6.22 2.52
CA GLN A 212 9.16 -6.50 3.89
C GLN A 212 8.61 -5.48 4.89
N GLY A 213 8.55 -4.19 4.55
CA GLY A 213 7.93 -3.15 5.37
C GLY A 213 6.44 -3.43 5.61
N ILE A 214 5.71 -3.78 4.56
CA ILE A 214 4.29 -4.17 4.66
C ILE A 214 4.12 -5.42 5.54
N LYS A 215 4.97 -6.43 5.37
CA LYS A 215 4.96 -7.64 6.23
C LYS A 215 5.21 -7.29 7.70
N ASN A 216 6.16 -6.40 7.98
CA ASN A 216 6.46 -5.94 9.32
C ASN A 216 5.24 -5.24 9.95
N TYR A 217 4.51 -4.44 9.15
CA TYR A 217 3.27 -3.81 9.59
C TYR A 217 2.22 -4.83 10.04
N PHE A 218 2.02 -5.92 9.32
CA PHE A 218 1.05 -6.95 9.71
C PHE A 218 1.54 -7.86 10.86
N ASN A 219 2.85 -7.98 11.08
CA ASN A 219 3.42 -8.89 12.09
C ASN A 219 3.64 -8.26 13.47
N LYS A 220 3.74 -6.93 13.56
CA LYS A 220 3.91 -6.24 14.85
C LYS A 220 2.58 -6.08 15.57
N ASP A 221 2.56 -6.46 16.83
CA ASP A 221 1.47 -6.27 17.80
C ASP A 221 1.30 -4.80 18.17
#